data_11ea303145600713354632d66f97620f
#
_entry.id   11ea303145600713354632d66f97620f
#
_cell.length_a   1.000
_cell.length_b   1.000
_cell.length_c   1.000
_cell.angle_alpha   90.00
_cell.angle_beta   90.00
_cell.angle_gamma   90.00
#
_symmetry.space_group_name_H-M   'P 1'
#
loop_
_entity.id
_entity.type
_entity.pdbx_description
1 polymer ?
#
loop_
_entity_poly.entity_id
_entity_poly.type
_entity_poly.pdbx_seq_one_letter_code
_entity_poly.pdbx_strand_id
1 'polypeptide(L)'
;FIIVAHFLVGEKIQIPDRRVVRLAMILLIISLLGAPNIFEAYKDVYRGYRYAQEMHERINAIQAAKNRREKEIIVDSISRSPLTLFAAYLETDPNNMRNQCMSEYFEVKSITLGSSAKP
;
A
#
# COMPACT_ATOMS: atom_id res chain seq x y z
N PHE A 1 2.48 20.16 -17.45
CA PHE A 1 1.40 19.80 -18.41
C PHE A 1 0.82 21.04 -19.11
N ILE A 2 0.58 22.15 -18.42
CA ILE A 2 -0.01 23.38 -18.99
C ILE A 2 0.95 24.07 -19.97
N ILE A 3 2.27 24.03 -19.75
CA ILE A 3 3.27 24.66 -20.61
C ILE A 3 3.40 23.96 -21.98
N VAL A 4 3.25 22.64 -22.01
CA VAL A 4 3.30 21.86 -23.26
C VAL A 4 2.05 22.10 -24.11
N ALA A 5 0.88 22.31 -23.48
CA ALA A 5 -0.37 22.61 -24.19
C ALA A 5 -0.34 24.00 -24.86
N HIS A 6 0.38 24.99 -24.29
CA HIS A 6 0.45 26.34 -24.84
C HIS A 6 1.34 26.43 -26.09
N PHE A 7 2.35 25.57 -26.21
CA PHE A 7 3.23 25.50 -27.39
C PHE A 7 2.54 24.82 -28.60
N LEU A 8 1.53 24.01 -28.37
CA LEU A 8 0.85 23.23 -29.42
C LEU A 8 -0.28 23.99 -30.13
N VAL A 9 -0.72 25.16 -29.61
CA VAL A 9 -1.89 25.89 -30.15
C VAL A 9 -1.49 27.01 -31.12
N GLY A 10 -0.22 27.38 -31.22
CA GLY A 10 0.24 28.54 -32.00
C GLY A 10 0.85 28.27 -33.37
N GLU A 11 1.33 27.07 -33.65
CA GLU A 11 1.92 26.73 -34.94
C GLU A 11 1.09 25.68 -35.68
N LYS A 12 0.94 25.86 -37.02
CA LYS A 12 0.40 24.81 -37.89
C LYS A 12 1.21 23.54 -37.67
N ILE A 13 0.70 22.62 -36.86
CA ILE A 13 1.35 21.34 -36.58
C ILE A 13 1.46 20.60 -37.91
N GLN A 14 2.64 20.70 -38.56
CA GLN A 14 2.98 19.75 -39.62
C GLN A 14 3.03 18.40 -38.95
N ILE A 15 2.11 17.51 -39.33
CA ILE A 15 2.08 16.14 -38.81
C ILE A 15 3.45 15.53 -39.10
N PRO A 16 4.25 15.25 -38.04
CA PRO A 16 5.60 14.72 -38.25
C PRO A 16 5.49 13.35 -38.96
N ASP A 17 6.50 13.03 -39.76
CA ASP A 17 6.60 11.77 -40.46
C ASP A 17 6.25 10.62 -39.48
N ARG A 18 5.42 9.68 -39.95
CA ARG A 18 4.97 8.52 -39.14
C ARG A 18 6.12 7.78 -38.46
N ARG A 19 7.34 7.85 -39.03
CA ARG A 19 8.54 7.28 -38.43
C ARG A 19 8.97 8.04 -37.17
N VAL A 20 8.90 9.37 -37.19
CA VAL A 20 9.23 10.22 -36.06
C VAL A 20 8.22 10.03 -34.93
N VAL A 21 6.94 9.92 -35.23
CA VAL A 21 5.90 9.62 -34.25
C VAL A 21 6.13 8.27 -33.59
N ARG A 22 6.45 7.23 -34.41
CA ARG A 22 6.76 5.88 -33.85
C ARG A 22 7.98 5.90 -32.94
N LEU A 23 9.06 6.58 -33.35
CA LEU A 23 10.25 6.73 -32.51
C LEU A 23 9.97 7.47 -31.22
N ALA A 24 9.21 8.55 -31.26
CA ALA A 24 8.82 9.30 -30.08
C ALA A 24 7.96 8.45 -29.13
N MET A 25 7.02 7.64 -29.65
CA MET A 25 6.22 6.71 -28.86
C MET A 25 7.07 5.61 -28.22
N ILE A 26 8.04 5.05 -28.94
CA ILE A 26 8.95 4.04 -28.40
C ILE A 26 9.81 4.63 -27.29
N LEU A 27 10.36 5.82 -27.48
CA LEU A 27 11.15 6.52 -26.47
C LEU A 27 10.32 6.87 -25.23
N LEU A 28 9.06 7.27 -25.43
CA LEU A 28 8.12 7.53 -24.32
C LEU A 28 7.84 6.25 -23.52
N ILE A 29 7.60 5.13 -24.20
CA ILE A 29 7.37 3.84 -23.55
C ILE A 29 8.62 3.38 -22.79
N ILE A 30 9.80 3.50 -23.39
CA ILE A 30 11.06 3.16 -22.73
C ILE A 30 11.31 4.05 -21.52
N SER A 31 11.03 5.35 -21.63
CA SER A 31 11.17 6.31 -20.53
C SER A 31 10.19 6.00 -19.39
N LEU A 32 8.95 5.63 -19.71
CA LEU A 32 7.97 5.22 -18.72
C LEU A 32 8.35 3.89 -18.04
N LEU A 33 8.81 2.91 -18.81
CA LEU A 33 9.21 1.60 -18.27
C LEU A 33 10.55 1.65 -17.54
N GLY A 34 11.45 2.54 -17.93
CA GLY A 34 12.78 2.72 -17.31
C GLY A 34 12.77 3.60 -16.06
N ALA A 35 11.65 4.24 -15.71
CA ALA A 35 11.57 5.03 -14.51
C ALA A 35 11.66 4.15 -13.24
N PRO A 36 12.65 4.35 -12.36
CA PRO A 36 12.85 3.51 -11.17
C PRO A 36 11.60 3.46 -10.27
N ASN A 37 10.77 4.51 -10.31
CA ASN A 37 9.51 4.59 -9.57
C ASN A 37 8.47 3.56 -10.01
N ILE A 38 8.50 3.09 -11.26
CA ILE A 38 7.55 2.07 -11.75
C ILE A 38 7.91 0.69 -11.16
N PHE A 39 9.18 0.39 -11.04
CA PHE A 39 9.65 -0.84 -10.41
C PHE A 39 9.27 -0.89 -8.92
N GLU A 40 9.42 0.21 -8.21
CA GLU A 40 9.01 0.31 -6.81
C GLU A 40 7.48 0.26 -6.67
N ALA A 41 6.73 0.92 -7.54
CA ALA A 41 5.27 0.83 -7.56
C ALA A 41 4.79 -0.60 -7.84
N TYR A 42 5.45 -1.33 -8.74
CA TYR A 42 5.11 -2.74 -9.02
C TYR A 42 5.39 -3.63 -7.81
N LYS A 43 6.53 -3.46 -7.15
CA LYS A 43 6.84 -4.17 -5.90
C LYS A 43 5.82 -3.84 -4.81
N ASP A 44 5.36 -2.60 -4.75
CA ASP A 44 4.38 -2.16 -3.76
C ASP A 44 2.98 -2.75 -4.01
N VAL A 45 2.58 -2.96 -5.26
CA VAL A 45 1.34 -3.68 -5.59
C VAL A 45 1.40 -5.12 -5.05
N TYR A 46 2.52 -5.82 -5.27
CA TYR A 46 2.71 -7.17 -4.76
C TYR A 46 2.73 -7.22 -3.22
N ARG A 47 3.42 -6.27 -2.58
CA ARG A 47 3.43 -6.11 -1.12
C ARG A 47 2.04 -5.79 -0.59
N GLY A 48 1.29 -4.93 -1.29
CA GLY A 48 -0.09 -4.58 -0.94
C GLY A 48 -1.03 -5.79 -0.96
N TYR A 49 -0.90 -6.65 -1.94
CA TYR A 49 -1.69 -7.89 -1.99
C TYR A 49 -1.39 -8.80 -0.79
N ARG A 50 -0.12 -9.02 -0.48
CA ARG A 50 0.30 -9.82 0.69
C ARG A 50 -0.16 -9.19 2.00
N TYR A 51 0.01 -7.87 2.13
CA TYR A 51 -0.48 -7.13 3.28
C TYR A 51 -2.00 -7.28 3.48
N ALA A 52 -2.78 -7.17 2.41
CA ALA A 52 -4.22 -7.34 2.48
C ALA A 52 -4.61 -8.76 2.93
N GLN A 53 -3.89 -9.77 2.48
CA GLN A 53 -4.11 -11.15 2.91
C GLN A 53 -3.78 -11.33 4.40
N GLU A 54 -2.59 -10.89 4.86
CA GLU A 54 -2.19 -10.96 6.27
C GLU A 54 -3.14 -10.16 7.17
N MET A 55 -3.64 -9.00 6.69
CA MET A 55 -4.62 -8.21 7.41
C MET A 55 -5.97 -8.93 7.53
N HIS A 56 -6.41 -9.58 6.46
CA HIS A 56 -7.65 -10.36 6.47
C HIS A 56 -7.56 -11.55 7.46
N GLU A 57 -6.46 -12.27 7.45
CA GLU A 57 -6.19 -13.36 8.39
C GLU A 57 -6.18 -12.85 9.85
N ARG A 58 -5.56 -11.70 10.09
CA ARG A 58 -5.57 -11.05 11.41
C ARG A 58 -6.99 -10.70 11.88
N ILE A 59 -7.79 -10.07 11.01
CA ILE A 59 -9.19 -9.73 11.34
C ILE A 59 -9.99 -10.99 11.68
N ASN A 60 -9.83 -12.05 10.89
CA ASN A 60 -10.49 -13.32 11.13
C ASN A 60 -10.05 -13.94 12.45
N ALA A 61 -8.77 -13.87 12.80
CA ALA A 61 -8.26 -14.37 14.08
C ALA A 61 -8.84 -13.59 15.26
N ILE A 62 -8.93 -12.25 15.16
CA ILE A 62 -9.56 -11.41 16.19
C ILE A 62 -11.04 -11.77 16.35
N GLN A 63 -11.78 -11.92 15.25
CA GLN A 63 -13.20 -12.32 15.32
C GLN A 63 -13.38 -13.72 15.92
N ALA A 64 -12.53 -14.66 15.57
CA ALA A 64 -12.55 -16.00 16.15
C ALA A 64 -12.27 -15.97 17.67
N ALA A 65 -11.30 -15.17 18.12
CA ALA A 65 -11.00 -15.00 19.54
C ALA A 65 -12.16 -14.31 20.29
N LYS A 66 -12.78 -13.25 19.69
CA LYS A 66 -13.99 -12.63 20.23
C LYS A 66 -15.12 -13.65 20.41
N ASN A 67 -15.35 -14.51 19.41
CA ASN A 67 -16.38 -15.55 19.48
C ASN A 67 -16.11 -16.58 20.60
N ARG A 68 -14.82 -16.82 20.91
CA ARG A 68 -14.41 -17.64 22.08
C ARG A 68 -14.49 -16.88 23.41
N ARG A 69 -14.94 -15.61 23.38
CA ARG A 69 -15.03 -14.70 24.54
C ARG A 69 -13.67 -14.40 25.19
N GLU A 70 -12.62 -14.46 24.44
CA GLU A 70 -11.30 -14.03 24.89
C GLU A 70 -11.32 -12.51 25.11
N LYS A 71 -10.89 -12.09 26.31
CA LYS A 71 -10.89 -10.66 26.66
C LYS A 71 -9.63 -9.94 26.18
N GLU A 72 -8.54 -10.66 26.11
CA GLU A 72 -7.21 -10.14 25.71
C GLU A 72 -6.74 -10.94 24.50
N ILE A 73 -6.54 -10.24 23.40
CA ILE A 73 -6.21 -10.86 22.11
C ILE A 73 -4.80 -10.43 21.72
N ILE A 74 -3.96 -11.44 21.49
CA ILE A 74 -2.59 -11.21 21.01
C ILE A 74 -2.56 -11.60 19.52
N VAL A 75 -2.06 -10.69 18.70
CA VAL A 75 -1.96 -10.89 17.25
C VAL A 75 -0.52 -10.81 16.78
N ASP A 76 -0.20 -11.51 15.71
CA ASP A 76 1.13 -11.50 15.11
C ASP A 76 1.40 -10.20 14.34
N SER A 77 2.69 -9.85 14.21
CA SER A 77 3.11 -8.72 13.40
C SER A 77 2.88 -8.99 11.90
N ILE A 78 2.50 -7.97 11.17
CA ILE A 78 2.45 -8.04 9.70
C ILE A 78 3.88 -7.94 9.17
N SER A 79 4.30 -8.94 8.40
CA SER A 79 5.68 -9.08 7.97
C SER A 79 6.09 -8.09 6.87
N ARG A 80 5.15 -7.61 6.07
CA ARG A 80 5.42 -6.78 4.89
C ARG A 80 4.34 -5.74 4.68
N SER A 81 4.62 -4.52 5.11
CA SER A 81 3.76 -3.41 4.73
C SER A 81 4.21 -2.79 3.40
N PRO A 82 3.26 -2.31 2.59
CA PRO A 82 3.58 -1.46 1.45
C PRO A 82 4.24 -0.17 1.90
N LEU A 83 5.20 0.32 1.12
CA LEU A 83 5.92 1.57 1.45
C LEU A 83 5.03 2.80 1.26
N THR A 84 4.06 2.72 0.36
CA THR A 84 3.15 3.82 0.00
C THR A 84 1.91 3.90 0.88
N LEU A 85 1.58 2.85 1.63
CA LEU A 85 0.43 2.84 2.53
C LEU A 85 0.89 3.15 3.96
N PHE A 86 0.27 4.18 4.56
CA PHE A 86 0.42 4.43 5.98
C PHE A 86 -0.35 3.34 6.76
N ALA A 87 0.32 2.26 7.08
CA ALA A 87 -0.25 1.20 7.88
C ALA A 87 -0.13 1.55 9.36
N ALA A 88 -1.25 1.68 10.05
CA ALA A 88 -1.27 1.81 11.49
C ALA A 88 -0.91 0.45 12.12
N TYR A 89 0.29 0.33 12.65
CA TYR A 89 0.73 -0.89 13.33
C TYR A 89 0.17 -0.94 14.76
N LEU A 90 -0.24 -2.13 15.15
CA LEU A 90 -0.47 -2.43 16.56
C LEU A 90 0.87 -2.49 17.29
N GLU A 91 0.85 -2.18 18.58
CA GLU A 91 2.02 -2.20 19.44
C GLU A 91 1.86 -3.21 20.57
N THR A 92 2.95 -3.48 21.27
CA THR A 92 2.93 -4.38 22.44
C THR A 92 2.27 -3.74 23.65
N ASP A 93 2.26 -2.40 23.73
CA ASP A 93 1.61 -1.65 24.81
C ASP A 93 0.09 -1.59 24.60
N PRO A 94 -0.73 -2.19 25.48
CA PRO A 94 -2.19 -2.14 25.37
C PRO A 94 -2.77 -0.72 25.48
N ASN A 95 -2.04 0.22 26.10
CA ASN A 95 -2.48 1.60 26.26
C ASN A 95 -2.16 2.48 25.05
N ASN A 96 -1.48 1.94 24.04
CA ASN A 96 -1.26 2.67 22.80
C ASN A 96 -2.61 2.99 22.14
N MET A 97 -2.78 4.23 21.68
CA MET A 97 -4.01 4.73 21.08
C MET A 97 -4.53 3.83 19.95
N ARG A 98 -3.64 3.25 19.15
CA ARG A 98 -4.01 2.35 18.04
C ARG A 98 -4.61 1.04 18.54
N ASN A 99 -4.01 0.48 19.60
CA ASN A 99 -4.50 -0.73 20.24
C ASN A 99 -5.86 -0.49 20.90
N GLN A 100 -6.04 0.67 21.53
CA GLN A 100 -7.33 1.08 22.11
C GLN A 100 -8.41 1.23 21.03
N CYS A 101 -8.16 1.96 19.94
CA CYS A 101 -9.11 2.09 18.83
C CYS A 101 -9.51 0.72 18.25
N MET A 102 -8.55 -0.20 18.12
CA MET A 102 -8.82 -1.55 17.61
C MET A 102 -9.65 -2.36 18.61
N SER A 103 -9.33 -2.25 19.90
CA SER A 103 -10.07 -2.95 20.98
C SER A 103 -11.52 -2.45 21.07
N GLU A 104 -11.75 -1.15 20.95
CA GLU A 104 -13.08 -0.56 20.90
C GLU A 104 -13.86 -1.02 19.66
N TYR A 105 -13.23 -1.00 18.48
CA TYR A 105 -13.87 -1.43 17.24
C TYR A 105 -14.35 -2.89 17.30
N PHE A 106 -13.54 -3.78 17.88
CA PHE A 106 -13.91 -5.19 18.04
C PHE A 106 -14.68 -5.48 19.33
N GLU A 107 -14.91 -4.48 20.19
CA GLU A 107 -15.60 -4.62 21.49
C GLU A 107 -14.93 -5.67 22.41
N VAL A 108 -13.63 -5.65 22.49
CA VAL A 108 -12.82 -6.51 23.36
C VAL A 108 -12.02 -5.67 24.35
N LYS A 109 -11.52 -6.27 25.42
CA LYS A 109 -10.81 -5.54 26.48
C LYS A 109 -9.47 -4.97 25.99
N SER A 110 -8.69 -5.78 25.26
CA SER A 110 -7.41 -5.34 24.69
C SER A 110 -7.00 -6.17 23.48
N ILE A 111 -6.35 -5.50 22.52
CA ILE A 111 -5.66 -6.15 21.41
C ILE A 111 -4.22 -5.64 21.42
N THR A 112 -3.26 -6.56 21.45
CA THR A 112 -1.84 -6.23 21.48
C THR A 112 -1.05 -7.06 20.47
N LEU A 113 0.13 -6.56 20.11
CA LEU A 113 1.07 -7.31 19.30
C LEU A 113 1.83 -8.33 20.18
N GLY A 114 1.96 -9.56 19.70
CA GLY A 114 2.76 -10.58 20.38
C GLY A 114 4.24 -10.20 20.42
N SER A 115 4.90 -10.53 21.52
CA SER A 115 6.34 -10.25 21.72
C SER A 115 7.28 -11.07 20.81
N SER A 116 6.75 -11.97 20.00
CA SER A 116 7.52 -12.81 19.06
C SER A 116 7.80 -12.15 17.72
N ALA A 117 7.57 -10.84 17.58
CA ALA A 117 8.00 -10.10 16.41
C ALA A 117 9.54 -10.12 16.34
N LYS A 118 10.08 -11.13 15.64
CA LYS A 118 11.47 -11.10 15.18
C LYS A 118 11.64 -9.94 14.20
N PRO A 119 12.68 -9.11 14.37
CA PRO A 119 12.97 -8.00 13.47
C PRO A 119 13.21 -8.46 12.03
#